data_b8e87024ecb81bd6d4271d8f1c399f8f
#
_entry.id   b8e87024ecb81bd6d4271d8f1c399f8f
#
_cell.length_a   1.000
_cell.length_b   1.000
_cell.length_c   1.000
_cell.angle_alpha   90.00
_cell.angle_beta   90.00
_cell.angle_gamma   90.00
#
_symmetry.space_group_name_H-M   'P 1'
#
loop_
_entity.id
_entity.type
_entity.pdbx_description
1 polymer ?
#
loop_
_entity_poly.entity_id
_entity_poly.type
_entity_poly.pdbx_seq_one_letter_code
_entity_poly.pdbx_strand_id
1 'polypeptide(L)'
;DSPAELATRIEEALRKVEGGWTPPVAAPEPAELRKAERLVIDFADRADLLDKLGKAKKAAGLNAAAAWKPLAAQGVFRGSGPVPGKVAFLFPGQGSQYLNMGRELARISSAVAAVFAEADRVMTPILGRPLTDYLFVESNDPAVIKQAEMALMQTAITQPAMLTLDIALLTLLAEYGIKPDMVMGHSLGEYGALVAAGIMPFAEALEAAAARGAEMTKVSVEDNGWMAAVMAPLDVVEAT
;
A
#
# COMPACT_ATOMS: atom_id res chain seq x y z
N ASP A 1 -4.22 -10.09 26.14
CA ASP A 1 -4.05 -11.42 25.54
C ASP A 1 -5.34 -12.27 25.58
N SER A 2 -6.45 -11.71 26.08
CA SER A 2 -7.76 -12.36 26.15
C SER A 2 -8.87 -11.44 25.65
N PRO A 3 -10.05 -11.98 25.25
CA PRO A 3 -11.21 -11.17 24.91
C PRO A 3 -11.66 -10.21 26.02
N ALA A 4 -11.52 -10.62 27.29
CA ALA A 4 -11.84 -9.78 28.44
C ALA A 4 -10.85 -8.59 28.57
N GLU A 5 -9.57 -8.84 28.38
CA GLU A 5 -8.56 -7.77 28.36
C GLU A 5 -8.79 -6.79 27.19
N LEU A 6 -9.14 -7.32 26.00
CA LEU A 6 -9.50 -6.47 24.87
C LEU A 6 -10.69 -5.57 25.20
N ALA A 7 -11.75 -6.10 25.83
CA ALA A 7 -12.90 -5.33 26.25
C ALA A 7 -12.52 -4.19 27.21
N THR A 8 -11.68 -4.49 28.21
CA THR A 8 -11.16 -3.48 29.16
C THR A 8 -10.37 -2.39 28.42
N ARG A 9 -9.50 -2.75 27.50
CA ARG A 9 -8.72 -1.78 26.71
C ARG A 9 -9.59 -0.90 25.81
N ILE A 10 -10.66 -1.47 25.24
CA ILE A 10 -11.63 -0.68 24.46
C ILE A 10 -12.31 0.36 25.37
N GLU A 11 -12.70 -0.01 26.57
CA GLU A 11 -13.31 0.92 27.55
C GLU A 11 -12.32 2.00 28.01
N GLU A 12 -11.06 1.66 28.21
CA GLU A 12 -10.02 2.63 28.54
C GLU A 12 -9.76 3.60 27.40
N ALA A 13 -9.68 3.08 26.16
CA ALA A 13 -9.54 3.93 24.97
C ALA A 13 -10.73 4.89 24.82
N LEU A 14 -11.95 4.39 24.98
CA LEU A 14 -13.16 5.20 24.90
C LEU A 14 -13.11 6.36 25.93
N ARG A 15 -12.80 6.06 27.18
CA ARG A 15 -12.66 7.11 28.23
C ARG A 15 -11.56 8.12 27.92
N LYS A 16 -10.41 7.68 27.39
CA LYS A 16 -9.33 8.59 27.00
C LYS A 16 -9.79 9.53 25.87
N VAL A 17 -10.43 8.99 24.85
CA VAL A 17 -10.94 9.79 23.71
C VAL A 17 -12.04 10.74 24.17
N GLU A 18 -12.96 10.32 25.04
CA GLU A 18 -13.94 11.19 25.69
C GLU A 18 -13.28 12.34 26.46
N GLY A 19 -12.15 12.08 27.12
CA GLY A 19 -11.32 13.06 27.83
C GLY A 19 -10.47 13.96 26.94
N GLY A 20 -10.57 13.84 25.60
CA GLY A 20 -9.85 14.71 24.66
C GLY A 20 -8.54 14.15 24.10
N TRP A 21 -8.17 12.93 24.48
CA TRP A 21 -6.98 12.28 23.91
C TRP A 21 -7.26 11.87 22.44
N THR A 22 -6.24 12.05 21.59
CA THR A 22 -6.22 11.54 20.22
C THR A 22 -5.06 10.57 20.07
N PRO A 23 -5.25 9.39 19.44
CA PRO A 23 -4.16 8.47 19.20
C PRO A 23 -3.04 9.14 18.39
N PRO A 24 -1.77 8.94 18.76
CA PRO A 24 -0.65 9.41 17.94
C PRO A 24 -0.60 8.61 16.62
N VAL A 25 -0.15 9.28 15.56
CA VAL A 25 0.20 8.60 14.31
C VAL A 25 1.60 7.99 14.51
N ALA A 26 1.65 6.73 14.85
CA ALA A 26 2.88 5.99 15.10
C ALA A 26 2.67 4.50 14.82
N ALA A 27 3.75 3.82 14.42
CA ALA A 27 3.75 2.37 14.32
C ALA A 27 3.46 1.76 15.71
N PRO A 28 2.69 0.67 15.79
CA PRO A 28 2.42 0.00 17.05
C PRO A 28 3.69 -0.66 17.62
N GLU A 29 3.78 -0.74 18.94
CA GLU A 29 4.88 -1.45 19.59
C GLU A 29 4.92 -2.93 19.17
N PRO A 30 6.10 -3.51 18.87
CA PRO A 30 6.22 -4.90 18.42
C PRO A 30 5.57 -5.93 19.36
N ALA A 31 5.52 -5.65 20.68
CA ALA A 31 4.85 -6.49 21.65
C ALA A 31 3.33 -6.51 21.48
N GLU A 32 2.73 -5.40 21.07
CA GLU A 32 1.29 -5.29 20.81
C GLU A 32 0.86 -6.07 19.56
N LEU A 33 1.71 -6.09 18.54
CA LEU A 33 1.46 -6.84 17.31
C LEU A 33 1.38 -8.37 17.51
N ARG A 34 2.03 -8.87 18.55
CA ARG A 34 2.08 -10.31 18.89
C ARG A 34 0.95 -10.78 19.79
N LYS A 35 0.10 -9.88 20.28
CA LYS A 35 -1.00 -10.25 21.17
C LYS A 35 -2.05 -11.09 20.44
N ALA A 36 -2.63 -12.04 21.15
CA ALA A 36 -3.66 -12.92 20.59
C ALA A 36 -4.94 -12.16 20.21
N GLU A 37 -5.27 -11.10 20.93
CA GLU A 37 -6.41 -10.24 20.65
C GLU A 37 -5.94 -8.86 20.18
N ARG A 38 -6.39 -8.46 19.01
CA ARG A 38 -6.01 -7.20 18.36
C ARG A 38 -7.26 -6.49 17.84
N LEU A 39 -7.28 -5.16 17.95
CA LEU A 39 -8.30 -4.31 17.38
C LEU A 39 -7.64 -3.19 16.56
N VAL A 40 -8.08 -3.02 15.34
CA VAL A 40 -7.71 -1.92 14.46
C VAL A 40 -8.94 -1.14 14.10
N ILE A 41 -8.88 0.19 14.24
CA ILE A 41 -9.97 1.09 13.90
C ILE A 41 -9.43 2.13 12.92
N ASP A 42 -9.97 2.14 11.72
CA ASP A 42 -9.83 3.24 10.77
C ASP A 42 -10.83 4.35 11.15
N PHE A 43 -10.37 5.59 11.28
CA PHE A 43 -11.23 6.71 11.69
C PHE A 43 -10.81 8.03 11.04
N ALA A 44 -11.81 8.83 10.70
CA ALA A 44 -11.62 10.13 10.07
C ALA A 44 -11.34 11.24 11.09
N ASP A 45 -12.05 11.23 12.21
CA ASP A 45 -11.96 12.21 13.27
C ASP A 45 -12.33 11.64 14.65
N ARG A 46 -12.29 12.49 15.68
CA ARG A 46 -12.62 12.08 17.05
C ARG A 46 -14.04 11.57 17.21
N ALA A 47 -15.01 12.14 16.51
CA ALA A 47 -16.40 11.74 16.62
C ALA A 47 -16.62 10.35 16.02
N ASP A 48 -16.01 10.09 14.86
CA ASP A 48 -15.99 8.79 14.21
C ASP A 48 -15.29 7.73 15.07
N LEU A 49 -14.15 8.08 15.69
CA LEU A 49 -13.45 7.19 16.61
C LEU A 49 -14.30 6.81 17.82
N LEU A 50 -15.02 7.76 18.42
CA LEU A 50 -15.93 7.52 19.54
C LEU A 50 -17.09 6.59 19.15
N ASP A 51 -17.70 6.80 18.00
CA ASP A 51 -18.77 5.94 17.49
C ASP A 51 -18.27 4.52 17.27
N LYS A 52 -17.11 4.35 16.60
CA LYS A 52 -16.49 3.06 16.31
C LYS A 52 -16.04 2.32 17.57
N LEU A 53 -15.45 3.02 18.55
CA LEU A 53 -15.12 2.44 19.85
C LEU A 53 -16.39 2.01 20.62
N GLY A 54 -17.47 2.79 20.55
CA GLY A 54 -18.76 2.43 21.14
C GLY A 54 -19.35 1.15 20.52
N LYS A 55 -19.25 1.01 19.20
CA LYS A 55 -19.65 -0.21 18.47
C LYS A 55 -18.78 -1.41 18.84
N ALA A 56 -17.45 -1.21 18.90
CA ALA A 56 -16.51 -2.25 19.32
C ALA A 56 -16.77 -2.73 20.74
N LYS A 57 -17.07 -1.82 21.69
CA LYS A 57 -17.44 -2.15 23.06
C LYS A 57 -18.71 -3.04 23.12
N LYS A 58 -19.74 -2.69 22.36
CA LYS A 58 -20.96 -3.51 22.26
C LYS A 58 -20.67 -4.91 21.71
N ALA A 59 -19.87 -4.99 20.63
CA ALA A 59 -19.48 -6.27 20.03
C ALA A 59 -18.65 -7.14 21.00
N ALA A 60 -17.74 -6.55 21.75
CA ALA A 60 -16.95 -7.24 22.77
C ALA A 60 -17.83 -7.81 23.90
N GLY A 61 -18.85 -7.06 24.31
CA GLY A 61 -19.81 -7.50 25.34
C GLY A 61 -20.67 -8.69 24.92
N LEU A 62 -20.92 -8.88 23.62
CA LEU A 62 -21.70 -10.01 23.10
C LEU A 62 -20.91 -11.32 23.04
N ASN A 63 -19.60 -11.27 23.18
CA ASN A 63 -18.67 -12.43 23.12
C ASN A 63 -18.92 -13.40 21.95
N ALA A 64 -19.39 -12.86 20.83
CA ALA A 64 -19.74 -13.60 19.62
C ALA A 64 -18.94 -13.11 18.42
N ALA A 65 -18.22 -14.00 17.74
CA ALA A 65 -17.43 -13.66 16.54
C ALA A 65 -18.29 -13.00 15.46
N ALA A 66 -19.54 -13.42 15.32
CA ALA A 66 -20.50 -12.86 14.36
C ALA A 66 -20.80 -11.37 14.58
N ALA A 67 -20.64 -10.86 15.81
CA ALA A 67 -20.89 -9.44 16.13
C ALA A 67 -19.85 -8.49 15.50
N TRP A 68 -18.68 -9.00 15.14
CA TRP A 68 -17.60 -8.21 14.55
C TRP A 68 -17.67 -8.12 13.03
N LYS A 69 -18.29 -9.10 12.37
CA LYS A 69 -18.35 -9.18 10.91
C LYS A 69 -18.93 -7.92 10.24
N PRO A 70 -20.06 -7.35 10.69
CA PRO A 70 -20.60 -6.12 10.10
C PRO A 70 -19.77 -4.88 10.41
N LEU A 71 -18.92 -4.91 11.44
CA LEU A 71 -18.08 -3.78 11.82
C LEU A 71 -16.85 -3.64 10.90
N ALA A 72 -16.40 -4.71 10.27
CA ALA A 72 -15.31 -4.67 9.30
C ALA A 72 -15.62 -3.73 8.13
N ALA A 73 -16.85 -3.72 7.62
CA ALA A 73 -17.29 -2.79 6.58
C ALA A 73 -17.35 -1.32 7.05
N GLN A 74 -17.24 -1.08 8.36
CA GLN A 74 -17.23 0.23 8.98
C GLN A 74 -15.84 0.64 9.48
N GLY A 75 -14.79 -0.07 9.07
CA GLY A 75 -13.41 0.23 9.46
C GLY A 75 -13.03 -0.23 10.88
N VAL A 76 -13.74 -1.22 11.46
CA VAL A 76 -13.41 -1.80 12.76
C VAL A 76 -13.06 -3.27 12.58
N PHE A 77 -11.78 -3.61 12.75
CA PHE A 77 -11.24 -4.94 12.47
C PHE A 77 -10.76 -5.59 13.76
N ARG A 78 -11.27 -6.78 14.08
CA ARG A 78 -10.76 -7.61 15.17
C ARG A 78 -9.99 -8.80 14.62
N GLY A 79 -8.76 -8.96 15.09
CA GLY A 79 -7.98 -10.18 14.93
C GLY A 79 -7.95 -10.96 16.25
N SER A 80 -8.19 -12.26 16.20
CA SER A 80 -8.13 -13.15 17.35
C SER A 80 -7.33 -14.41 17.03
N GLY A 81 -6.66 -14.97 18.06
CA GLY A 81 -5.86 -16.18 17.93
C GLY A 81 -4.42 -15.92 17.47
N PRO A 82 -3.67 -17.00 17.19
CA PRO A 82 -2.29 -16.92 16.76
C PRO A 82 -2.16 -16.19 15.43
N VAL A 83 -0.93 -15.72 15.15
CA VAL A 83 -0.63 -15.12 13.84
C VAL A 83 -1.06 -16.09 12.75
N PRO A 84 -1.79 -15.62 11.71
CA PRO A 84 -2.18 -16.47 10.59
C PRO A 84 -0.94 -17.05 9.91
N GLY A 85 -1.12 -18.11 9.13
CA GLY A 85 -0.07 -18.85 8.46
C GLY A 85 0.89 -18.00 7.61
N LYS A 86 1.36 -18.52 6.50
CA LYS A 86 2.32 -17.83 5.64
C LYS A 86 1.66 -16.68 4.87
N VAL A 87 2.38 -15.58 4.74
CA VAL A 87 1.95 -14.37 4.01
C VAL A 87 2.69 -14.32 2.68
N ALA A 88 1.95 -14.17 1.59
CA ALA A 88 2.50 -13.92 0.27
C ALA A 88 2.26 -12.45 -0.12
N PHE A 89 3.31 -11.76 -0.60
CA PHE A 89 3.16 -10.44 -1.21
C PHE A 89 3.19 -10.58 -2.73
N LEU A 90 2.23 -9.95 -3.38
CA LEU A 90 2.09 -9.92 -4.83
C LEU A 90 2.32 -8.49 -5.30
N PHE A 91 3.36 -8.30 -6.12
CA PHE A 91 3.74 -7.01 -6.67
C PHE A 91 3.11 -6.83 -8.05
N PRO A 92 2.30 -5.77 -8.27
CA PRO A 92 1.61 -5.56 -9.52
C PRO A 92 2.56 -5.11 -10.63
N GLY A 93 2.12 -5.28 -11.87
CA GLY A 93 2.77 -4.69 -13.04
C GLY A 93 2.32 -3.25 -13.31
N GLN A 94 2.77 -2.73 -14.45
CA GLN A 94 2.34 -1.44 -14.98
C GLN A 94 0.83 -1.44 -15.26
N GLY A 95 0.14 -0.32 -15.01
CA GLY A 95 -1.29 -0.13 -15.23
C GLY A 95 -2.08 0.25 -13.98
N SER A 96 -1.46 0.13 -12.80
CA SER A 96 -2.09 0.48 -11.51
C SER A 96 -1.70 1.88 -11.00
N GLN A 97 -0.90 2.63 -11.76
CA GLN A 97 -0.43 3.98 -11.38
C GLN A 97 -1.55 5.02 -11.44
N TYR A 98 -1.50 5.97 -10.54
CA TYR A 98 -2.36 7.15 -10.51
C TYR A 98 -1.64 8.33 -9.84
N LEU A 99 -2.06 9.55 -10.16
CA LEU A 99 -1.48 10.75 -9.55
C LEU A 99 -1.72 10.76 -8.04
N ASN A 100 -0.74 11.25 -7.31
CA ASN A 100 -0.72 11.33 -5.85
C ASN A 100 -0.73 9.97 -5.11
N MET A 101 -0.46 8.85 -5.80
CA MET A 101 -0.32 7.55 -5.13
C MET A 101 0.80 7.59 -4.07
N GLY A 102 0.48 7.18 -2.85
CA GLY A 102 1.41 7.17 -1.71
C GLY A 102 1.69 8.54 -1.08
N ARG A 103 1.20 9.66 -1.63
CA ARG A 103 1.50 11.02 -1.13
C ARG A 103 1.10 11.22 0.32
N GLU A 104 -0.12 10.85 0.68
CA GLU A 104 -0.58 11.00 2.07
C GLU A 104 0.19 10.08 3.03
N LEU A 105 0.57 8.89 2.58
CA LEU A 105 1.43 8.01 3.37
C LEU A 105 2.82 8.61 3.58
N ALA A 106 3.41 9.24 2.56
CA ALA A 106 4.70 9.92 2.69
C ALA A 106 4.63 11.12 3.65
N ARG A 107 3.47 11.78 3.77
CA ARG A 107 3.28 12.90 4.74
C ARG A 107 3.21 12.44 6.18
N ILE A 108 2.69 11.24 6.45
CA ILE A 108 2.42 10.75 7.82
C ILE A 108 3.43 9.70 8.29
N SER A 109 4.17 9.04 7.39
CA SER A 109 5.19 8.05 7.72
C SER A 109 6.56 8.50 7.23
N SER A 110 7.50 8.68 8.17
CA SER A 110 8.89 9.01 7.84
C SER A 110 9.60 7.89 7.08
N ALA A 111 9.23 6.64 7.31
CA ALA A 111 9.78 5.50 6.60
C ALA A 111 9.34 5.51 5.13
N VAL A 112 8.06 5.79 4.85
CA VAL A 112 7.56 5.97 3.49
C VAL A 112 8.21 7.17 2.81
N ALA A 113 8.32 8.31 3.51
CA ALA A 113 8.99 9.50 2.99
C ALA A 113 10.45 9.23 2.60
N ALA A 114 11.17 8.43 3.39
CA ALA A 114 12.55 8.06 3.10
C ALA A 114 12.68 7.24 1.80
N VAL A 115 11.73 6.35 1.51
CA VAL A 115 11.71 5.58 0.25
C VAL A 115 11.51 6.50 -0.96
N PHE A 116 10.58 7.46 -0.89
CA PHE A 116 10.38 8.43 -1.96
C PHE A 116 11.61 9.34 -2.14
N ALA A 117 12.24 9.77 -1.04
CA ALA A 117 13.46 10.58 -1.11
C ALA A 117 14.64 9.80 -1.74
N GLU A 118 14.77 8.52 -1.46
CA GLU A 118 15.78 7.68 -2.11
C GLU A 118 15.48 7.53 -3.60
N ALA A 119 14.21 7.29 -3.97
CA ALA A 119 13.81 7.23 -5.36
C ALA A 119 14.10 8.54 -6.11
N ASP A 120 13.82 9.69 -5.51
CA ASP A 120 14.16 10.99 -6.09
C ASP A 120 15.66 11.14 -6.31
N ARG A 121 16.47 10.77 -5.31
CA ARG A 121 17.95 10.83 -5.41
C ARG A 121 18.47 9.98 -6.57
N VAL A 122 17.93 8.78 -6.77
CA VAL A 122 18.35 7.86 -7.84
C VAL A 122 17.83 8.33 -9.20
N MET A 123 16.58 8.76 -9.26
CA MET A 123 15.90 9.04 -10.52
C MET A 123 16.15 10.43 -11.07
N THR A 124 16.50 11.43 -10.25
CA THR A 124 16.74 12.81 -10.70
C THR A 124 17.79 12.89 -11.81
N PRO A 125 18.97 12.24 -11.72
CA PRO A 125 19.95 12.28 -12.80
C PRO A 125 19.49 11.56 -14.08
N ILE A 126 18.55 10.62 -13.98
CA ILE A 126 18.02 9.83 -15.09
C ILE A 126 16.87 10.57 -15.79
N LEU A 127 15.96 11.15 -15.01
CA LEU A 127 14.75 11.80 -15.51
C LEU A 127 14.88 13.33 -15.69
N GLY A 128 15.97 13.93 -15.21
CA GLY A 128 16.20 15.37 -15.22
C GLY A 128 15.46 16.15 -14.13
N ARG A 129 14.61 15.51 -13.33
CA ARG A 129 13.90 16.05 -12.16
C ARG A 129 13.50 14.92 -11.20
N PRO A 130 13.12 15.22 -9.95
CA PRO A 130 12.65 14.24 -8.99
C PRO A 130 11.48 13.40 -9.52
N LEU A 131 11.44 12.12 -9.16
CA LEU A 131 10.34 11.22 -9.51
C LEU A 131 9.02 11.70 -8.90
N THR A 132 9.09 12.25 -7.69
CA THR A 132 7.92 12.81 -7.00
C THR A 132 7.28 13.98 -7.74
N ASP A 133 8.02 14.73 -8.56
CA ASP A 133 7.45 15.80 -9.41
C ASP A 133 6.53 15.27 -10.51
N TYR A 134 6.65 14.01 -10.87
CA TYR A 134 5.72 13.34 -11.79
C TYR A 134 4.53 12.73 -11.07
N LEU A 135 4.68 12.41 -9.78
CA LEU A 135 3.68 11.72 -8.98
C LEU A 135 2.78 12.67 -8.19
N PHE A 136 3.37 13.70 -7.54
CA PHE A 136 2.69 14.55 -6.57
C PHE A 136 2.30 15.87 -7.20
N VAL A 137 1.05 15.96 -7.64
CA VAL A 137 0.52 17.12 -8.36
C VAL A 137 -0.51 17.83 -7.50
N GLU A 138 -0.25 19.13 -7.24
CA GLU A 138 -1.17 20.03 -6.54
C GLU A 138 -1.81 20.97 -7.56
N SER A 139 -2.86 20.53 -8.22
CA SER A 139 -3.62 21.35 -9.14
C SER A 139 -5.07 20.90 -9.21
N ASN A 140 -5.97 21.88 -9.37
CA ASN A 140 -7.37 21.64 -9.71
C ASN A 140 -7.66 21.97 -11.19
N ASP A 141 -6.64 22.38 -11.96
CA ASP A 141 -6.77 22.66 -13.38
C ASP A 141 -6.79 21.33 -14.16
N PRO A 142 -7.90 21.01 -14.87
CA PRO A 142 -8.01 19.79 -15.65
C PRO A 142 -6.91 19.61 -16.70
N ALA A 143 -6.40 20.71 -17.28
CA ALA A 143 -5.33 20.64 -18.28
C ALA A 143 -4.01 20.21 -17.64
N VAL A 144 -3.68 20.73 -16.45
CA VAL A 144 -2.48 20.36 -15.70
C VAL A 144 -2.56 18.90 -15.25
N ILE A 145 -3.73 18.48 -14.72
CA ILE A 145 -3.96 17.10 -14.31
C ILE A 145 -3.77 16.13 -15.47
N LYS A 146 -4.42 16.42 -16.61
CA LYS A 146 -4.30 15.58 -17.83
C LYS A 146 -2.85 15.48 -18.33
N GLN A 147 -2.12 16.59 -18.31
CA GLN A 147 -0.70 16.59 -18.72
C GLN A 147 0.15 15.73 -17.76
N ALA A 148 -0.10 15.81 -16.46
CA ALA A 148 0.60 15.00 -15.46
C ALA A 148 0.27 13.51 -15.60
N GLU A 149 -0.99 13.16 -15.84
CA GLU A 149 -1.41 11.78 -16.11
C GLU A 149 -0.70 11.22 -17.35
N MET A 150 -0.66 12.01 -18.45
CA MET A 150 0.06 11.62 -19.67
C MET A 150 1.56 11.43 -19.41
N ALA A 151 2.17 12.28 -18.61
CA ALA A 151 3.58 12.14 -18.24
C ALA A 151 3.80 10.86 -17.41
N LEU A 152 2.95 10.60 -16.43
CA LEU A 152 3.02 9.40 -15.59
C LEU A 152 2.77 8.10 -16.38
N MET A 153 2.03 8.15 -17.48
CA MET A 153 1.80 6.99 -18.36
C MET A 153 3.03 6.58 -19.18
N GLN A 154 4.05 7.43 -19.29
CA GLN A 154 5.29 7.07 -19.98
C GLN A 154 5.99 5.93 -19.25
N THR A 155 6.29 4.84 -19.94
CA THR A 155 6.83 3.61 -19.37
C THR A 155 8.10 3.85 -18.54
N ALA A 156 8.99 4.75 -19.01
CA ALA A 156 10.21 5.13 -18.30
C ALA A 156 9.95 5.83 -16.93
N ILE A 157 8.75 6.40 -16.75
CA ILE A 157 8.33 7.07 -15.51
C ILE A 157 7.44 6.13 -14.69
N THR A 158 6.48 5.46 -15.32
CA THR A 158 5.55 4.53 -14.65
C THR A 158 6.29 3.43 -13.89
N GLN A 159 7.32 2.84 -14.51
CA GLN A 159 7.98 1.68 -13.91
C GLN A 159 8.70 2.03 -12.60
N PRO A 160 9.59 3.04 -12.53
CA PRO A 160 10.18 3.42 -11.26
C PRO A 160 9.17 3.99 -10.26
N ALA A 161 8.09 4.65 -10.72
CA ALA A 161 7.05 5.15 -9.84
C ALA A 161 6.29 4.03 -9.12
N MET A 162 5.88 3.00 -9.86
CA MET A 162 5.23 1.82 -9.29
C MET A 162 6.15 1.07 -8.32
N LEU A 163 7.40 0.82 -8.73
CA LEU A 163 8.39 0.17 -7.86
C LEU A 163 8.61 0.95 -6.57
N THR A 164 8.65 2.30 -6.63
CA THR A 164 8.78 3.15 -5.45
C THR A 164 7.60 2.96 -4.49
N LEU A 165 6.37 2.95 -5.01
CA LEU A 165 5.19 2.73 -4.18
C LEU A 165 5.18 1.31 -3.58
N ASP A 166 5.56 0.31 -4.34
CA ASP A 166 5.66 -1.08 -3.87
C ASP A 166 6.60 -1.19 -2.67
N ILE A 167 7.80 -0.59 -2.75
CA ILE A 167 8.77 -0.62 -1.66
C ILE A 167 8.36 0.28 -0.49
N ALA A 168 7.69 1.41 -0.75
CA ALA A 168 7.13 2.24 0.29
C ALA A 168 6.06 1.50 1.12
N LEU A 169 5.16 0.76 0.45
CA LEU A 169 4.16 -0.07 1.12
C LEU A 169 4.78 -1.27 1.84
N LEU A 170 5.78 -1.92 1.24
CA LEU A 170 6.55 -2.99 1.88
C LEU A 170 7.17 -2.51 3.19
N THR A 171 7.81 -1.32 3.15
CA THR A 171 8.46 -0.70 4.31
C THR A 171 7.44 -0.36 5.40
N LEU A 172 6.33 0.25 5.01
CA LEU A 172 5.24 0.59 5.95
C LEU A 172 4.67 -0.66 6.61
N LEU A 173 4.36 -1.70 5.84
CA LEU A 173 3.82 -2.95 6.39
C LEU A 173 4.80 -3.63 7.35
N ALA A 174 6.11 -3.53 7.09
CA ALA A 174 7.13 -4.06 7.99
C ALA A 174 7.13 -3.37 9.37
N GLU A 175 6.83 -2.05 9.45
CA GLU A 175 6.66 -1.33 10.72
C GLU A 175 5.49 -1.89 11.54
N TYR A 176 4.45 -2.39 10.86
CA TYR A 176 3.31 -3.06 11.48
C TYR A 176 3.54 -4.57 11.70
N GLY A 177 4.78 -5.05 11.53
CA GLY A 177 5.15 -6.45 11.74
C GLY A 177 4.63 -7.40 10.66
N ILE A 178 4.08 -6.88 9.56
CA ILE A 178 3.61 -7.67 8.43
C ILE A 178 4.76 -7.83 7.44
N LYS A 179 5.32 -9.07 7.40
CA LYS A 179 6.43 -9.43 6.52
C LYS A 179 6.02 -10.59 5.63
N PRO A 180 6.47 -10.64 4.38
CA PRO A 180 6.18 -11.76 3.51
C PRO A 180 7.03 -12.98 3.86
N ASP A 181 6.42 -14.17 3.80
CA ASP A 181 7.13 -15.47 3.78
C ASP A 181 7.50 -15.86 2.35
N MET A 182 6.78 -15.30 1.38
CA MET A 182 7.04 -15.47 -0.04
C MET A 182 6.63 -14.22 -0.82
N VAL A 183 7.27 -14.00 -1.94
CA VAL A 183 6.99 -12.87 -2.82
C VAL A 183 6.83 -13.35 -4.26
N MET A 184 5.97 -12.67 -5.01
CA MET A 184 5.78 -12.87 -6.44
C MET A 184 5.50 -11.54 -7.10
N GLY A 185 6.02 -11.34 -8.30
CA GLY A 185 5.79 -10.13 -9.10
C GLY A 185 5.26 -10.47 -10.48
N HIS A 186 4.48 -9.56 -11.06
CA HIS A 186 4.04 -9.64 -12.45
C HIS A 186 4.80 -8.59 -13.28
N SER A 187 5.60 -9.02 -14.25
CA SER A 187 6.34 -8.13 -15.18
C SER A 187 7.21 -7.12 -14.41
N LEU A 188 6.84 -5.84 -14.36
CA LEU A 188 7.51 -4.82 -13.55
C LEU A 188 7.58 -5.20 -12.06
N GLY A 189 6.51 -5.77 -11.51
CA GLY A 189 6.46 -6.19 -10.11
C GLY A 189 7.51 -7.22 -9.72
N GLU A 190 8.13 -7.90 -10.69
CA GLU A 190 9.26 -8.82 -10.43
C GLU A 190 10.44 -8.08 -9.78
N TYR A 191 10.71 -6.83 -10.15
CA TYR A 191 11.73 -6.01 -9.49
C TYR A 191 11.36 -5.73 -8.02
N GLY A 192 10.09 -5.43 -7.74
CA GLY A 192 9.60 -5.30 -6.36
C GLY A 192 9.78 -6.58 -5.55
N ALA A 193 9.49 -7.73 -6.15
CA ALA A 193 9.71 -9.05 -5.54
C ALA A 193 11.20 -9.31 -5.27
N LEU A 194 12.11 -8.96 -6.19
CA LEU A 194 13.56 -9.12 -6.01
C LEU A 194 14.07 -8.22 -4.85
N VAL A 195 13.60 -6.99 -4.75
CA VAL A 195 13.95 -6.10 -3.64
C VAL A 195 13.41 -6.64 -2.32
N ALA A 196 12.15 -7.07 -2.28
CA ALA A 196 11.51 -7.62 -1.09
C ALA A 196 12.17 -8.91 -0.60
N ALA A 197 12.72 -9.71 -1.52
CA ALA A 197 13.49 -10.92 -1.23
C ALA A 197 14.94 -10.63 -0.80
N GLY A 198 15.40 -9.38 -0.86
CA GLY A 198 16.77 -8.98 -0.55
C GLY A 198 17.81 -9.42 -1.61
N ILE A 199 17.36 -9.75 -2.82
CA ILE A 199 18.23 -10.18 -3.93
C ILE A 199 18.84 -8.98 -4.65
N MET A 200 18.08 -7.88 -4.76
CA MET A 200 18.49 -6.67 -5.47
C MET A 200 18.29 -5.44 -4.56
N PRO A 201 19.29 -4.55 -4.45
CA PRO A 201 19.11 -3.26 -3.76
C PRO A 201 18.05 -2.39 -4.47
N PHE A 202 17.30 -1.61 -3.71
CA PHE A 202 16.22 -0.77 -4.26
C PHE A 202 16.73 0.23 -5.29
N ALA A 203 17.86 0.88 -5.03
CA ALA A 203 18.47 1.84 -5.97
C ALA A 203 18.79 1.19 -7.33
N GLU A 204 19.38 -0.01 -7.32
CA GLU A 204 19.72 -0.75 -8.53
C GLU A 204 18.46 -1.22 -9.29
N ALA A 205 17.42 -1.61 -8.54
CA ALA A 205 16.13 -1.98 -9.12
C ALA A 205 15.44 -0.78 -9.80
N LEU A 206 15.55 0.43 -9.24
CA LEU A 206 15.06 1.67 -9.85
C LEU A 206 15.77 1.97 -11.17
N GLU A 207 17.11 1.90 -11.18
CA GLU A 207 17.91 2.12 -12.39
C GLU A 207 17.56 1.11 -13.48
N ALA A 208 17.44 -0.17 -13.11
CA ALA A 208 17.07 -1.24 -14.02
C ALA A 208 15.65 -1.08 -14.57
N ALA A 209 14.68 -0.73 -13.72
CA ALA A 209 13.31 -0.46 -14.14
C ALA A 209 13.21 0.75 -15.08
N ALA A 210 13.95 1.82 -14.81
CA ALA A 210 14.02 2.99 -15.66
C ALA A 210 14.64 2.68 -17.03
N ALA A 211 15.77 1.97 -17.04
CA ALA A 211 16.44 1.53 -18.26
C ALA A 211 15.52 0.64 -19.10
N ARG A 212 14.85 -0.35 -18.46
CA ARG A 212 13.85 -1.20 -19.11
C ARG A 212 12.72 -0.37 -19.74
N GLY A 213 12.18 0.58 -18.99
CA GLY A 213 11.12 1.47 -19.45
C GLY A 213 11.55 2.31 -20.66
N ALA A 214 12.77 2.83 -20.63
CA ALA A 214 13.33 3.60 -21.74
C ALA A 214 13.56 2.73 -22.99
N GLU A 215 14.06 1.50 -22.83
CA GLU A 215 14.25 0.59 -23.98
C GLU A 215 12.91 0.17 -24.59
N MET A 216 11.90 -0.11 -23.76
CA MET A 216 10.57 -0.47 -24.27
C MET A 216 9.92 0.66 -25.12
N THR A 217 10.23 1.92 -24.82
CA THR A 217 9.73 3.06 -25.62
C THR A 217 10.47 3.27 -26.91
N LYS A 218 11.68 2.73 -27.06
CA LYS A 218 12.48 2.81 -28.30
C LYS A 218 12.04 1.81 -29.36
N VAL A 219 11.32 0.76 -28.97
CA VAL A 219 10.80 -0.22 -29.94
C VAL A 219 9.70 0.45 -30.74
N SER A 220 10.08 0.95 -31.91
CA SER A 220 9.16 1.50 -32.92
C SER A 220 9.16 0.57 -34.11
N VAL A 221 8.10 -0.21 -34.24
CA VAL A 221 7.78 -0.97 -35.45
C VAL A 221 6.54 -0.34 -36.09
N GLU A 222 6.41 -0.45 -37.40
CA GLU A 222 5.33 0.18 -38.19
C GLU A 222 3.95 -0.29 -37.71
N ASP A 223 3.87 -1.54 -37.21
CA ASP A 223 2.71 -2.08 -36.53
C ASP A 223 3.17 -2.75 -35.21
N ASN A 224 2.88 -2.10 -34.09
CA ASN A 224 3.19 -2.63 -32.77
C ASN A 224 2.24 -3.75 -32.33
N GLY A 225 1.23 -4.08 -33.14
CA GLY A 225 0.19 -5.05 -32.78
C GLY A 225 -0.67 -4.58 -31.58
N TRP A 226 -1.49 -5.48 -31.14
CA TRP A 226 -2.37 -5.29 -29.98
C TRP A 226 -2.21 -6.42 -28.97
N MET A 227 -2.24 -6.11 -27.70
CA MET A 227 -2.36 -7.10 -26.63
C MET A 227 -3.77 -7.07 -26.08
N ALA A 228 -4.38 -8.25 -25.96
CA ALA A 228 -5.68 -8.40 -25.33
C ALA A 228 -5.60 -9.46 -24.23
N ALA A 229 -6.18 -9.16 -23.08
CA ALA A 229 -6.45 -10.17 -22.06
C ALA A 229 -7.85 -10.74 -22.33
N VAL A 230 -7.92 -11.99 -22.74
CA VAL A 230 -9.17 -12.64 -23.09
C VAL A 230 -9.59 -13.60 -21.98
N MET A 231 -10.74 -13.33 -21.35
CA MET A 231 -11.31 -14.15 -20.28
C MET A 231 -12.26 -15.20 -20.88
N ALA A 232 -11.68 -16.15 -21.65
CA ALA A 232 -12.44 -17.25 -22.27
C ALA A 232 -11.59 -18.54 -22.22
N PRO A 233 -12.22 -19.73 -22.32
CA PRO A 233 -11.51 -20.98 -22.53
C PRO A 233 -10.64 -20.96 -23.78
N LEU A 234 -9.51 -21.66 -23.76
CA LEU A 234 -8.51 -21.62 -24.83
C LEU A 234 -9.07 -22.04 -26.19
N ASP A 235 -9.88 -23.08 -26.22
CA ASP A 235 -10.56 -23.61 -27.42
C ASP A 235 -11.46 -22.56 -28.07
N VAL A 236 -12.09 -21.68 -27.29
CA VAL A 236 -12.89 -20.55 -27.81
C VAL A 236 -11.99 -19.50 -28.42
N VAL A 237 -10.85 -19.20 -27.80
CA VAL A 237 -9.89 -18.18 -28.29
C VAL A 237 -9.20 -18.66 -29.57
N GLU A 238 -8.88 -19.96 -29.66
CA GLU A 238 -8.24 -20.55 -30.87
C GLU A 238 -9.18 -20.65 -32.06
N ALA A 239 -10.48 -20.65 -31.81
CA ALA A 239 -11.52 -20.74 -32.86
C ALA A 239 -11.93 -19.36 -33.43
N THR A 240 -11.42 -18.24 -32.86
CA THR A 240 -11.76 -16.87 -33.28
C THR A 240 -10.66 -16.27 -34.11
#